data_faa39c037f20fa01195f9a50ef80e9de
#
_entry.id   faa39c037f20fa01195f9a50ef80e9de
#
_cell.length_a   1.000
_cell.length_b   1.000
_cell.length_c   1.000
_cell.angle_alpha   90.00
_cell.angle_beta   90.00
_cell.angle_gamma   90.00
#
_symmetry.space_group_name_H-M   'P 1'
#
loop_
_entity.id
_entity.type
_entity.pdbx_description
1 polymer ?
#
loop_
_entity_poly.entity_id
_entity_poly.type
_entity_poly.pdbx_seq_one_letter_code
_entity_poly.pdbx_strand_id
1 'polypeptide(L)'
;KNWAGLEVAAVDTAPAMSPQKAAHVFLEEAGDPQVADVGFDVFGKRRVLKIEADEVSAPPTISGPQHGAAWVAIGGGRGITTRQAFHLAERFGVRMHLVGTTRLRKELFQEDGWTLDQKNSLKKTIAKQALSNGQSPAKCWEPIERSIEIEETLRRFKQAGLPVAYHCCNASDSQAIQAVLQEVREADGPIEGIIQGAGTFDRSRFEQKSRLSLERTVEAKLDATFALLNATRVDPLKYFIASGSIAGCFGTNGNADYAMASSMQCGMMAYWRAIHPRLRTVGVHWHPWDEVGMMMRASSFASRQIMKLPLMSVDQGLFHLEQELTAGLPDAQVVFTDGSYQRWLDSLFAATKHIGSEVDPATTSRPESLSEVY
;
A
#
# COMPACT_ATOMS: atom_id res chain seq x y z
N LYS A 1 8.60 -16.42 6.43
CA LYS A 1 8.62 -16.32 7.91
C LYS A 1 7.41 -16.95 8.62
N ASN A 2 6.56 -17.69 7.91
CA ASN A 2 5.40 -18.39 8.51
C ASN A 2 5.75 -19.80 9.01
N TRP A 3 6.87 -20.36 8.60
CA TRP A 3 7.34 -21.69 9.01
C TRP A 3 8.67 -21.59 9.74
N ALA A 4 8.70 -22.05 10.97
CA ALA A 4 9.93 -22.07 11.75
C ALA A 4 10.93 -23.05 11.10
N GLY A 5 12.18 -22.63 10.95
CA GLY A 5 13.25 -23.43 10.35
C GLY A 5 13.28 -23.48 8.82
N LEU A 6 12.38 -22.75 8.11
CA LEU A 6 12.46 -22.59 6.67
C LEU A 6 13.13 -21.26 6.32
N GLU A 7 14.26 -21.33 5.66
CA GLU A 7 14.91 -20.18 5.05
C GLU A 7 14.36 -19.99 3.63
N VAL A 8 13.99 -18.77 3.29
CA VAL A 8 13.43 -18.42 1.98
C VAL A 8 14.21 -17.24 1.42
N ALA A 9 14.73 -17.41 0.23
CA ALA A 9 15.35 -16.36 -0.55
C ALA A 9 14.65 -16.21 -1.89
N ALA A 10 14.58 -14.98 -2.40
CA ALA A 10 14.18 -14.69 -3.76
C ALA A 10 15.41 -14.30 -4.57
N VAL A 11 15.58 -14.95 -5.72
CA VAL A 11 16.67 -14.66 -6.64
C VAL A 11 16.08 -14.17 -7.95
N ASP A 12 16.32 -12.92 -8.29
CA ASP A 12 15.94 -12.33 -9.57
C ASP A 12 17.12 -12.35 -10.52
N THR A 13 16.90 -12.75 -11.78
CA THR A 13 17.93 -12.82 -12.80
C THR A 13 17.55 -11.99 -14.02
N ALA A 14 18.52 -11.28 -14.59
CA ALA A 14 18.27 -10.55 -15.82
C ALA A 14 17.69 -11.47 -16.91
N PRO A 15 16.69 -11.03 -17.69
CA PRO A 15 16.05 -11.86 -18.73
C PRO A 15 17.00 -12.44 -19.78
N ALA A 16 18.16 -11.81 -19.99
CA ALA A 16 19.18 -12.25 -20.92
C ALA A 16 20.17 -13.28 -20.32
N MET A 17 20.02 -13.64 -19.04
CA MET A 17 20.88 -14.63 -18.40
C MET A 17 20.58 -16.02 -18.93
N SER A 18 21.63 -16.82 -19.26
CA SER A 18 21.40 -18.19 -19.71
C SER A 18 20.84 -19.07 -18.59
N PRO A 19 20.03 -20.10 -18.90
CA PRO A 19 19.48 -21.00 -17.90
C PRO A 19 20.55 -21.67 -17.02
N GLN A 20 21.68 -22.03 -17.59
CA GLN A 20 22.81 -22.64 -16.85
C GLN A 20 23.38 -21.67 -15.82
N LYS A 21 23.57 -20.39 -16.21
CA LYS A 21 24.06 -19.37 -15.31
C LYS A 21 23.03 -19.03 -14.23
N ALA A 22 21.75 -18.97 -14.58
CA ALA A 22 20.67 -18.78 -13.62
C ALA A 22 20.65 -19.92 -12.59
N ALA A 23 20.72 -21.17 -13.03
CA ALA A 23 20.79 -22.32 -12.11
C ALA A 23 21.99 -22.25 -11.17
N HIS A 24 23.15 -21.83 -11.67
CA HIS A 24 24.37 -21.69 -10.86
C HIS A 24 24.18 -20.65 -9.75
N VAL A 25 23.70 -19.45 -10.07
CA VAL A 25 23.47 -18.41 -9.06
C VAL A 25 22.40 -18.79 -8.04
N PHE A 26 21.35 -19.54 -8.46
CA PHE A 26 20.38 -20.09 -7.53
C PHE A 26 21.00 -21.04 -6.51
N LEU A 27 21.89 -21.91 -6.95
CA LEU A 27 22.58 -22.86 -6.07
C LEU A 27 23.54 -22.15 -5.11
N GLU A 28 24.23 -21.12 -5.57
CA GLU A 28 25.11 -20.30 -4.73
C GLU A 28 24.31 -19.58 -3.64
N GLU A 29 23.20 -18.91 -3.99
CA GLU A 29 22.37 -18.19 -3.03
C GLU A 29 21.64 -19.12 -2.05
N ALA A 30 21.28 -20.34 -2.46
CA ALA A 30 20.73 -21.35 -1.57
C ALA A 30 21.69 -21.78 -0.45
N GLY A 31 23.00 -21.57 -0.66
CA GLY A 31 24.04 -21.82 0.34
C GLY A 31 24.37 -20.62 1.25
N ASP A 32 23.84 -19.44 0.97
CA ASP A 32 24.08 -18.20 1.75
C ASP A 32 22.76 -17.60 2.28
N PRO A 33 22.36 -17.98 3.50
CA PRO A 33 21.08 -17.54 4.09
C PRO A 33 21.09 -16.08 4.57
N GLN A 34 22.15 -15.31 4.35
CA GLN A 34 22.29 -13.98 4.95
C GLN A 34 21.43 -12.90 4.28
N VAL A 35 20.98 -13.10 3.03
CA VAL A 35 20.20 -12.12 2.28
C VAL A 35 18.97 -12.79 1.65
N ALA A 36 17.80 -12.30 1.99
CA ALA A 36 16.53 -12.88 1.53
C ALA A 36 16.18 -12.56 0.07
N ASP A 37 16.62 -11.39 -0.45
CA ASP A 37 16.28 -10.92 -1.80
C ASP A 37 17.54 -10.44 -2.51
N VAL A 38 17.88 -11.10 -3.62
CA VAL A 38 19.06 -10.77 -4.43
C VAL A 38 18.68 -10.68 -5.90
N GLY A 39 19.32 -9.78 -6.64
CA GLY A 39 19.22 -9.67 -8.08
C GLY A 39 20.56 -9.86 -8.77
N PHE A 40 20.54 -10.39 -9.98
CA PHE A 40 21.72 -10.48 -10.83
C PHE A 40 21.49 -9.71 -12.13
N ASP A 41 22.36 -8.71 -12.38
CA ASP A 41 22.29 -7.93 -13.61
C ASP A 41 22.73 -8.71 -14.86
N VAL A 42 22.63 -8.11 -16.02
CA VAL A 42 23.01 -8.73 -17.32
C VAL A 42 24.47 -9.18 -17.39
N PHE A 43 25.33 -8.59 -16.56
CA PHE A 43 26.74 -8.97 -16.46
C PHE A 43 26.96 -10.09 -15.43
N GLY A 44 25.90 -10.49 -14.69
CA GLY A 44 25.97 -11.48 -13.62
C GLY A 44 26.50 -10.90 -12.31
N LYS A 45 26.49 -9.58 -12.15
CA LYS A 45 26.87 -8.95 -10.89
C LYS A 45 25.72 -9.05 -9.92
N ARG A 46 26.00 -9.57 -8.71
CA ARG A 46 25.06 -9.65 -7.58
C ARG A 46 24.67 -8.26 -7.10
N ARG A 47 23.39 -8.04 -6.96
CA ARG A 47 22.77 -6.81 -6.47
C ARG A 47 21.88 -7.15 -5.29
N VAL A 48 21.90 -6.33 -4.29
CA VAL A 48 21.05 -6.43 -3.10
C VAL A 48 20.31 -5.12 -2.94
N LEU A 49 19.01 -5.20 -2.65
CA LEU A 49 18.26 -4.02 -2.29
C LEU A 49 18.71 -3.57 -0.90
N LYS A 50 19.21 -2.35 -0.78
CA LYS A 50 19.61 -1.74 0.47
C LYS A 50 18.74 -0.54 0.76
N ILE A 51 18.26 -0.46 1.99
CA ILE A 51 17.58 0.74 2.48
C ILE A 51 18.67 1.62 3.10
N GLU A 52 18.84 2.81 2.56
CA GLU A 52 19.75 3.81 3.08
C GLU A 52 18.94 4.90 3.78
N ALA A 53 19.41 5.32 4.96
CA ALA A 53 18.79 6.44 5.66
C ALA A 53 19.17 7.74 4.95
N ASP A 54 18.17 8.54 4.61
CA ASP A 54 18.35 9.87 4.06
C ASP A 54 17.61 10.88 4.93
N GLU A 55 18.28 11.93 5.34
CA GLU A 55 17.65 13.04 6.04
C GLU A 55 17.16 14.05 5.01
N VAL A 56 15.86 14.03 4.75
CA VAL A 56 15.22 14.99 3.84
C VAL A 56 15.18 16.36 4.50
N SER A 57 16.28 17.07 4.42
CA SER A 57 16.40 18.48 4.87
C SER A 57 16.38 19.48 3.73
N ALA A 58 16.23 19.03 2.49
CA ALA A 58 16.27 19.89 1.34
C ALA A 58 15.04 20.79 1.25
N PRO A 59 15.21 22.10 1.01
CA PRO A 59 14.09 22.97 0.66
C PRO A 59 13.45 22.49 -0.65
N PRO A 60 12.16 22.82 -0.89
CA PRO A 60 11.50 22.49 -2.15
C PRO A 60 12.34 22.98 -3.34
N THR A 61 12.70 22.07 -4.24
CA THR A 61 13.52 22.35 -5.42
C THR A 61 12.70 22.44 -6.70
N ILE A 62 11.47 21.93 -6.65
CA ILE A 62 10.50 21.95 -7.75
C ILE A 62 9.15 22.50 -7.27
N SER A 63 8.45 23.12 -8.21
CA SER A 63 7.09 23.62 -7.96
C SER A 63 6.09 22.49 -7.91
N GLY A 64 5.78 21.86 -6.86
CA GLY A 64 4.78 20.79 -6.70
C GLY A 64 3.60 20.72 -7.69
N PRO A 65 2.51 20.08 -7.35
CA PRO A 65 1.30 20.00 -8.17
C PRO A 65 0.77 21.35 -8.64
N GLN A 66 0.28 21.42 -9.88
CA GLN A 66 -0.21 22.66 -10.47
C GLN A 66 -1.61 23.00 -9.92
N HIS A 67 -1.82 24.25 -9.53
CA HIS A 67 -3.12 24.74 -9.08
C HIS A 67 -4.19 24.51 -10.16
N GLY A 68 -5.35 23.98 -9.76
CA GLY A 68 -6.47 23.67 -10.64
C GLY A 68 -6.33 22.38 -11.45
N ALA A 69 -5.20 21.67 -11.38
CA ALA A 69 -4.99 20.41 -12.07
C ALA A 69 -5.88 19.30 -11.53
N ALA A 70 -6.33 18.39 -12.41
CA ALA A 70 -7.11 17.22 -12.04
C ALA A 70 -6.23 16.12 -11.42
N TRP A 71 -6.63 15.64 -10.27
CA TRP A 71 -5.99 14.53 -9.55
C TRP A 71 -6.98 13.43 -9.20
N VAL A 72 -6.54 12.19 -9.28
CA VAL A 72 -7.37 11.01 -8.98
C VAL A 72 -6.78 10.24 -7.80
N ALA A 73 -7.61 10.00 -6.78
CA ALA A 73 -7.22 9.26 -5.57
C ALA A 73 -8.03 7.97 -5.44
N ILE A 74 -7.40 6.83 -5.74
CA ILE A 74 -8.00 5.50 -5.63
C ILE A 74 -7.96 5.05 -4.16
N GLY A 75 -9.13 4.65 -3.63
CA GLY A 75 -9.29 4.42 -2.19
C GLY A 75 -9.41 5.75 -1.40
N GLY A 76 -9.57 6.88 -2.11
CA GLY A 76 -9.56 8.23 -1.56
C GLY A 76 -10.79 8.60 -0.72
N GLY A 77 -11.83 7.79 -0.71
CA GLY A 77 -13.06 8.09 0.05
C GLY A 77 -12.88 8.01 1.57
N ARG A 78 -11.83 7.38 2.08
CA ARG A 78 -11.58 7.19 3.52
C ARG A 78 -10.14 6.81 3.85
N GLY A 79 -9.77 6.90 5.14
CA GLY A 79 -8.46 6.46 5.64
C GLY A 79 -7.30 7.38 5.26
N ILE A 80 -6.11 6.81 5.06
CA ILE A 80 -4.88 7.54 4.77
C ILE A 80 -5.01 8.33 3.46
N THR A 81 -5.48 7.69 2.40
CA THR A 81 -5.59 8.31 1.08
C THR A 81 -6.50 9.54 1.08
N THR A 82 -7.55 9.55 1.89
CA THR A 82 -8.39 10.74 2.10
C THR A 82 -7.61 11.89 2.71
N ARG A 83 -6.76 11.62 3.72
CA ARG A 83 -5.92 12.66 4.34
C ARG A 83 -4.92 13.23 3.33
N GLN A 84 -4.31 12.38 2.54
CA GLN A 84 -3.40 12.77 1.45
C GLN A 84 -4.12 13.61 0.40
N ALA A 85 -5.27 13.15 -0.09
CA ALA A 85 -6.08 13.86 -1.07
C ALA A 85 -6.52 15.25 -0.57
N PHE A 86 -7.00 15.33 0.67
CA PHE A 86 -7.39 16.59 1.29
C PHE A 86 -6.21 17.55 1.41
N HIS A 87 -5.08 17.06 1.91
CA HIS A 87 -3.86 17.88 2.06
C HIS A 87 -3.37 18.42 0.72
N LEU A 88 -3.36 17.60 -0.33
CA LEU A 88 -2.95 18.08 -1.67
C LEU A 88 -3.92 19.12 -2.25
N ALA A 89 -5.23 18.93 -2.05
CA ALA A 89 -6.22 19.92 -2.47
C ALA A 89 -6.06 21.25 -1.71
N GLU A 90 -5.85 21.18 -0.38
CA GLU A 90 -5.64 22.37 0.46
C GLU A 90 -4.33 23.08 0.17
N ARG A 91 -3.24 22.34 0.00
CA ARG A 91 -1.89 22.86 -0.15
C ARG A 91 -1.59 23.41 -1.54
N PHE A 92 -2.07 22.72 -2.58
CA PHE A 92 -1.74 23.02 -3.98
C PHE A 92 -2.95 23.50 -4.80
N GLY A 93 -4.17 23.44 -4.25
CA GLY A 93 -5.38 23.84 -4.96
C GLY A 93 -5.75 22.91 -6.11
N VAL A 94 -5.36 21.62 -6.06
CA VAL A 94 -5.74 20.65 -7.08
C VAL A 94 -7.22 20.25 -6.96
N ARG A 95 -7.82 19.84 -8.07
CA ARG A 95 -9.19 19.31 -8.12
C ARG A 95 -9.18 17.81 -7.93
N MET A 96 -9.83 17.36 -6.87
CA MET A 96 -9.67 15.97 -6.41
C MET A 96 -10.86 15.09 -6.81
N HIS A 97 -10.57 13.99 -7.51
CA HIS A 97 -11.53 12.93 -7.84
C HIS A 97 -11.23 11.70 -6.99
N LEU A 98 -12.11 11.40 -6.05
CA LEU A 98 -11.98 10.24 -5.16
C LEU A 98 -12.68 9.04 -5.80
N VAL A 99 -11.98 7.91 -5.89
CA VAL A 99 -12.51 6.67 -6.46
C VAL A 99 -12.55 5.58 -5.40
N GLY A 100 -13.65 4.86 -5.31
CA GLY A 100 -13.80 3.74 -4.38
C GLY A 100 -14.97 2.84 -4.75
N THR A 101 -15.01 1.64 -4.17
CA THR A 101 -16.02 0.61 -4.51
C THR A 101 -17.34 0.76 -3.75
N THR A 102 -17.43 1.69 -2.81
CA THR A 102 -18.64 1.88 -2.01
C THR A 102 -19.63 2.77 -2.72
N ARG A 103 -20.84 2.25 -3.01
CA ARG A 103 -21.96 3.07 -3.49
C ARG A 103 -22.48 3.93 -2.34
N LEU A 104 -22.50 5.25 -2.55
CA LEU A 104 -23.06 6.18 -1.58
C LEU A 104 -24.57 5.93 -1.40
N ARG A 105 -25.02 5.99 -0.17
CA ARG A 105 -26.41 5.85 0.23
C ARG A 105 -27.00 7.22 0.50
N LYS A 106 -27.75 7.76 -0.45
CA LYS A 106 -28.34 9.11 -0.35
C LYS A 106 -29.22 9.28 0.89
N GLU A 107 -29.86 8.20 1.33
CA GLU A 107 -30.70 8.15 2.53
C GLU A 107 -29.93 8.34 3.85
N LEU A 108 -28.62 8.19 3.81
CA LEU A 108 -27.73 8.43 4.96
C LEU A 108 -27.15 9.84 4.97
N PHE A 109 -27.42 10.65 3.94
CA PHE A 109 -26.85 11.98 3.83
C PHE A 109 -27.44 12.91 4.88
N GLN A 110 -26.56 13.61 5.64
CA GLN A 110 -26.95 14.58 6.67
C GLN A 110 -26.14 15.88 6.50
N GLU A 111 -26.85 17.02 6.37
CA GLU A 111 -26.21 18.31 6.14
C GLU A 111 -25.23 18.69 7.26
N ASP A 112 -25.59 18.45 8.51
CA ASP A 112 -24.76 18.75 9.69
C ASP A 112 -23.74 17.65 10.01
N GLY A 113 -23.79 16.53 9.25
CA GLY A 113 -22.97 15.34 9.50
C GLY A 113 -23.47 14.48 10.66
N TRP A 114 -22.76 13.39 10.91
CA TRP A 114 -23.14 12.38 11.90
C TRP A 114 -22.47 12.64 13.24
N THR A 115 -23.24 12.79 14.31
CA THR A 115 -22.68 12.73 15.67
C THR A 115 -22.35 11.30 16.07
N LEU A 116 -21.48 11.13 17.07
CA LEU A 116 -21.15 9.81 17.60
C LEU A 116 -22.38 9.06 18.12
N ASP A 117 -23.30 9.76 18.79
CA ASP A 117 -24.52 9.17 19.33
C ASP A 117 -25.48 8.71 18.23
N GLN A 118 -25.62 9.49 17.17
CA GLN A 118 -26.42 9.09 16.00
C GLN A 118 -25.83 7.85 15.33
N LYS A 119 -24.51 7.79 15.10
CA LYS A 119 -23.82 6.61 14.57
C LYS A 119 -24.02 5.38 15.45
N ASN A 120 -23.86 5.54 16.77
CA ASN A 120 -24.05 4.45 17.73
C ASN A 120 -25.51 3.95 17.76
N SER A 121 -26.49 4.86 17.70
CA SER A 121 -27.91 4.53 17.65
C SER A 121 -28.26 3.76 16.38
N LEU A 122 -27.81 4.24 15.23
CA LEU A 122 -28.00 3.56 13.95
C LEU A 122 -27.36 2.18 13.95
N LYS A 123 -26.13 2.07 14.44
CA LYS A 123 -25.40 0.79 14.56
C LYS A 123 -26.15 -0.22 15.42
N LYS A 124 -26.71 0.21 16.56
CA LYS A 124 -27.56 -0.65 17.41
C LYS A 124 -28.81 -1.11 16.70
N THR A 125 -29.48 -0.24 15.94
CA THR A 125 -30.67 -0.58 15.16
C THR A 125 -30.36 -1.62 14.10
N ILE A 126 -29.30 -1.41 13.30
CA ILE A 126 -28.85 -2.33 12.28
C ILE A 126 -28.44 -3.69 12.88
N ALA A 127 -27.74 -3.67 14.01
CA ALA A 127 -27.34 -4.90 14.70
C ALA A 127 -28.56 -5.72 15.18
N LYS A 128 -29.60 -5.06 15.72
CA LYS A 128 -30.84 -5.72 16.12
C LYS A 128 -31.56 -6.34 14.93
N GLN A 129 -31.67 -5.61 13.82
CA GLN A 129 -32.29 -6.11 12.58
C GLN A 129 -31.50 -7.27 11.97
N ALA A 130 -30.17 -7.17 11.95
CA ALA A 130 -29.32 -8.24 11.43
C ALA A 130 -29.50 -9.53 12.23
N LEU A 131 -29.50 -9.44 13.56
CA LEU A 131 -29.71 -10.61 14.44
C LEU A 131 -31.09 -11.23 14.25
N SER A 132 -32.16 -10.43 14.12
CA SER A 132 -33.52 -10.96 13.87
C SER A 132 -33.63 -11.69 12.52
N ASN A 133 -32.78 -11.33 11.54
CA ASN A 133 -32.73 -11.94 10.22
C ASN A 133 -31.64 -13.04 10.09
N GLY A 134 -31.01 -13.46 11.18
CA GLY A 134 -29.94 -14.47 11.15
C GLY A 134 -28.65 -14.00 10.45
N GLN A 135 -28.45 -12.69 10.31
CA GLN A 135 -27.33 -12.09 9.59
C GLN A 135 -26.25 -11.59 10.57
N SER A 136 -25.03 -11.46 10.10
CA SER A 136 -23.92 -10.89 10.89
C SER A 136 -24.10 -9.37 11.04
N PRO A 137 -24.22 -8.82 12.26
CA PRO A 137 -24.30 -7.39 12.49
C PRO A 137 -23.12 -6.60 11.90
N ALA A 138 -21.91 -7.15 11.99
CA ALA A 138 -20.70 -6.51 11.45
C ALA A 138 -20.76 -6.38 9.92
N LYS A 139 -21.18 -7.45 9.22
CA LYS A 139 -21.34 -7.43 7.75
C LYS A 139 -22.44 -6.48 7.27
N CYS A 140 -23.51 -6.33 8.06
CA CYS A 140 -24.58 -5.38 7.74
C CYS A 140 -24.18 -3.93 8.02
N TRP A 141 -23.39 -3.69 9.05
CA TRP A 141 -22.93 -2.36 9.45
C TRP A 141 -21.83 -1.81 8.52
N GLU A 142 -20.89 -2.63 8.10
CA GLU A 142 -19.70 -2.20 7.35
C GLU A 142 -20.01 -1.36 6.09
N PRO A 143 -20.97 -1.69 5.21
CA PRO A 143 -21.29 -0.85 4.04
C PRO A 143 -21.88 0.50 4.42
N ILE A 144 -22.61 0.58 5.53
CA ILE A 144 -23.22 1.79 6.05
C ILE A 144 -22.13 2.72 6.63
N GLU A 145 -21.27 2.17 7.47
CA GLU A 145 -20.12 2.88 8.03
C GLU A 145 -19.25 3.49 6.94
N ARG A 146 -18.94 2.69 5.90
CA ARG A 146 -18.18 3.17 4.74
C ARG A 146 -18.84 4.33 4.00
N SER A 147 -20.18 4.28 3.83
CA SER A 147 -20.92 5.35 3.19
C SER A 147 -20.90 6.63 4.02
N ILE A 148 -21.07 6.52 5.33
CA ILE A 148 -20.97 7.65 6.28
C ILE A 148 -19.56 8.28 6.25
N GLU A 149 -18.50 7.47 6.29
CA GLU A 149 -17.11 7.96 6.23
C GLU A 149 -16.82 8.74 4.95
N ILE A 150 -17.33 8.26 3.80
CA ILE A 150 -17.15 8.95 2.51
C ILE A 150 -17.94 10.26 2.49
N GLU A 151 -19.17 10.26 2.99
CA GLU A 151 -19.99 11.46 3.11
C GLU A 151 -19.31 12.54 3.97
N GLU A 152 -18.77 12.14 5.12
CA GLU A 152 -17.99 13.04 5.99
C GLU A 152 -16.75 13.59 5.30
N THR A 153 -16.10 12.78 4.48
CA THR A 153 -14.99 13.21 3.63
C THR A 153 -15.43 14.30 2.66
N LEU A 154 -16.48 14.05 1.88
CA LEU A 154 -16.99 15.01 0.89
C LEU A 154 -17.46 16.31 1.56
N ARG A 155 -18.11 16.20 2.70
CA ARG A 155 -18.55 17.35 3.50
C ARG A 155 -17.35 18.19 3.97
N ARG A 156 -16.27 17.54 4.43
CA ARG A 156 -15.03 18.23 4.84
C ARG A 156 -14.43 19.04 3.69
N PHE A 157 -14.32 18.46 2.49
CA PHE A 157 -13.84 19.17 1.31
C PHE A 157 -14.75 20.38 0.98
N LYS A 158 -16.07 20.17 1.00
CA LYS A 158 -17.06 21.24 0.75
C LYS A 158 -16.94 22.38 1.76
N GLN A 159 -16.79 22.06 3.04
CA GLN A 159 -16.63 23.07 4.12
C GLN A 159 -15.33 23.87 3.96
N ALA A 160 -14.27 23.26 3.44
CA ALA A 160 -13.00 23.92 3.12
C ALA A 160 -13.02 24.68 1.78
N GLY A 161 -14.15 24.63 1.02
CA GLY A 161 -14.21 25.25 -0.31
C GLY A 161 -13.35 24.54 -1.37
N LEU A 162 -12.98 23.27 -1.15
CA LEU A 162 -12.10 22.52 -2.03
C LEU A 162 -12.91 21.70 -3.03
N PRO A 163 -12.60 21.77 -4.34
CA PRO A 163 -13.29 20.98 -5.37
C PRO A 163 -13.02 19.49 -5.18
N VAL A 164 -14.11 18.69 -5.10
CA VAL A 164 -14.04 17.25 -4.97
C VAL A 164 -15.23 16.57 -5.67
N ALA A 165 -14.97 15.43 -6.31
CA ALA A 165 -15.99 14.50 -6.80
C ALA A 165 -15.71 13.09 -6.27
N TYR A 166 -16.76 12.26 -6.15
CA TYR A 166 -16.64 10.85 -5.80
C TYR A 166 -17.21 9.95 -6.88
N HIS A 167 -16.43 8.97 -7.30
CA HIS A 167 -16.78 7.98 -8.31
C HIS A 167 -16.82 6.59 -7.68
N CYS A 168 -17.94 5.89 -7.85
CA CYS A 168 -18.09 4.51 -7.40
C CYS A 168 -17.58 3.55 -8.49
N CYS A 169 -16.35 3.07 -8.34
CA CYS A 169 -15.69 2.21 -9.33
C CYS A 169 -14.73 1.23 -8.67
N ASN A 170 -14.63 0.02 -9.22
CA ASN A 170 -13.50 -0.87 -8.95
C ASN A 170 -12.37 -0.55 -9.92
N ALA A 171 -11.27 0.01 -9.44
CA ALA A 171 -10.14 0.43 -10.26
C ALA A 171 -9.36 -0.73 -10.91
N SER A 172 -9.57 -1.98 -10.49
CA SER A 172 -9.02 -3.17 -11.18
C SER A 172 -9.80 -3.55 -12.44
N ASP A 173 -11.03 -3.06 -12.59
CA ASP A 173 -11.79 -3.17 -13.81
C ASP A 173 -11.33 -2.10 -14.81
N SER A 174 -10.57 -2.52 -15.82
CA SER A 174 -9.96 -1.63 -16.79
C SER A 174 -10.97 -0.81 -17.60
N GLN A 175 -12.16 -1.34 -17.88
CA GLN A 175 -13.20 -0.61 -18.60
C GLN A 175 -13.89 0.42 -17.70
N ALA A 176 -14.23 0.01 -16.49
CA ALA A 176 -14.88 0.89 -15.52
C ALA A 176 -13.98 2.06 -15.11
N ILE A 177 -12.69 1.81 -14.83
CA ILE A 177 -11.77 2.89 -14.49
C ILE A 177 -11.49 3.83 -15.67
N GLN A 178 -11.41 3.30 -16.89
CA GLN A 178 -11.24 4.12 -18.09
C GLN A 178 -12.42 5.07 -18.28
N ALA A 179 -13.66 4.61 -18.06
CA ALA A 179 -14.85 5.46 -18.11
C ALA A 179 -14.80 6.57 -17.07
N VAL A 180 -14.44 6.26 -15.82
CA VAL A 180 -14.29 7.27 -14.75
C VAL A 180 -13.21 8.30 -15.10
N LEU A 181 -12.04 7.86 -15.61
CA LEU A 181 -10.99 8.79 -16.01
C LEU A 181 -11.40 9.68 -17.18
N GLN A 182 -12.28 9.20 -18.06
CA GLN A 182 -12.86 10.00 -19.12
C GLN A 182 -13.81 11.08 -18.55
N GLU A 183 -14.68 10.74 -17.61
CA GLU A 183 -15.51 11.72 -16.89
C GLU A 183 -14.66 12.80 -16.20
N VAL A 184 -13.54 12.41 -15.59
CA VAL A 184 -12.58 13.35 -14.97
C VAL A 184 -12.02 14.34 -16.02
N ARG A 185 -11.58 13.84 -17.17
CA ARG A 185 -11.04 14.69 -18.26
C ARG A 185 -12.07 15.65 -18.82
N GLU A 186 -13.31 15.22 -18.93
CA GLU A 186 -14.43 16.06 -19.40
C GLU A 186 -14.78 17.16 -18.40
N ALA A 187 -14.70 16.85 -17.10
CA ALA A 187 -15.04 17.80 -16.04
C ALA A 187 -13.94 18.82 -15.76
N ASP A 188 -12.69 18.35 -15.63
CA ASP A 188 -11.59 19.14 -15.07
C ASP A 188 -10.30 19.12 -15.91
N GLY A 189 -10.36 18.54 -17.12
CA GLY A 189 -9.24 18.49 -18.05
C GLY A 189 -8.28 17.31 -17.81
N PRO A 190 -7.11 17.35 -18.44
CA PRO A 190 -6.14 16.25 -18.37
C PRO A 190 -5.68 15.94 -16.95
N ILE A 191 -5.44 14.68 -16.67
CA ILE A 191 -5.03 14.21 -15.34
C ILE A 191 -3.54 14.48 -15.15
N GLU A 192 -3.20 15.22 -14.11
CA GLU A 192 -1.82 15.52 -13.75
C GLU A 192 -1.25 14.52 -12.73
N GLY A 193 -2.07 14.03 -11.81
CA GLY A 193 -1.59 13.20 -10.71
C GLY A 193 -2.53 12.09 -10.28
N ILE A 194 -1.94 11.01 -9.79
CA ILE A 194 -2.65 9.86 -9.24
C ILE A 194 -2.09 9.50 -7.88
N ILE A 195 -2.98 9.21 -6.93
CA ILE A 195 -2.69 8.51 -5.68
C ILE A 195 -3.38 7.15 -5.74
N GLN A 196 -2.62 6.07 -5.82
CA GLN A 196 -3.11 4.70 -5.75
C GLN A 196 -2.98 4.20 -4.31
N GLY A 197 -4.02 4.39 -3.50
CA GLY A 197 -4.07 4.02 -2.09
C GLY A 197 -5.05 2.88 -1.79
N ALA A 198 -5.67 2.27 -2.81
CA ALA A 198 -6.54 1.12 -2.59
C ALA A 198 -5.76 -0.09 -2.09
N GLY A 199 -6.37 -0.84 -1.19
CA GLY A 199 -5.83 -2.07 -0.67
C GLY A 199 -6.83 -2.77 0.24
N THR A 200 -6.68 -4.07 0.37
CA THR A 200 -7.43 -4.90 1.30
C THR A 200 -6.46 -5.51 2.30
N PHE A 201 -6.94 -5.80 3.49
CA PHE A 201 -6.15 -6.34 4.56
C PHE A 201 -6.94 -7.45 5.26
N ASP A 202 -6.48 -8.68 5.10
CA ASP A 202 -7.02 -9.85 5.77
C ASP A 202 -5.87 -10.60 6.44
N ARG A 203 -5.78 -10.47 7.77
CA ARG A 203 -4.73 -11.10 8.55
C ARG A 203 -5.08 -12.55 8.84
N SER A 204 -4.44 -13.45 8.14
CA SER A 204 -4.50 -14.88 8.37
C SER A 204 -3.16 -15.54 8.01
N ARG A 205 -2.86 -16.66 8.64
CA ARG A 205 -1.67 -17.44 8.29
C ARG A 205 -1.79 -17.91 6.84
N PHE A 206 -0.67 -18.08 6.15
CA PHE A 206 -0.64 -18.43 4.73
C PHE A 206 -1.47 -19.68 4.43
N GLU A 207 -1.37 -20.69 5.28
CA GLU A 207 -2.09 -21.98 5.14
C GLU A 207 -3.62 -21.83 5.29
N GLN A 208 -4.08 -20.75 5.88
CA GLN A 208 -5.49 -20.44 6.13
C GLN A 208 -6.06 -19.41 5.15
N LYS A 209 -5.20 -18.80 4.32
CA LYS A 209 -5.65 -17.80 3.34
C LYS A 209 -6.47 -18.46 2.24
N SER A 210 -7.65 -17.91 2.01
CA SER A 210 -8.43 -18.31 0.85
C SER A 210 -7.87 -17.71 -0.43
N ARG A 211 -8.01 -18.42 -1.53
CA ARG A 211 -7.67 -17.90 -2.87
C ARG A 211 -8.36 -16.56 -3.15
N LEU A 212 -9.62 -16.42 -2.77
CA LEU A 212 -10.38 -15.18 -2.95
C LEU A 212 -9.79 -13.99 -2.18
N SER A 213 -9.24 -14.23 -0.98
CA SER A 213 -8.58 -13.18 -0.19
C SER A 213 -7.29 -12.72 -0.88
N LEU A 214 -6.50 -13.66 -1.40
CA LEU A 214 -5.29 -13.37 -2.17
C LEU A 214 -5.62 -12.57 -3.43
N GLU A 215 -6.57 -13.03 -4.23
CA GLU A 215 -7.01 -12.38 -5.47
C GLU A 215 -7.44 -10.93 -5.20
N ARG A 216 -8.27 -10.68 -4.20
CA ARG A 216 -8.69 -9.33 -3.83
C ARG A 216 -7.52 -8.40 -3.45
N THR A 217 -6.50 -8.94 -2.81
CA THR A 217 -5.31 -8.16 -2.44
C THR A 217 -4.50 -7.78 -3.67
N VAL A 218 -4.31 -8.73 -4.59
CA VAL A 218 -3.64 -8.53 -5.89
C VAL A 218 -4.41 -7.53 -6.74
N GLU A 219 -5.71 -7.76 -6.95
CA GLU A 219 -6.59 -6.86 -7.73
C GLU A 219 -6.53 -5.42 -7.23
N ALA A 220 -6.70 -5.21 -5.92
CA ALA A 220 -6.75 -3.87 -5.36
C ALA A 220 -5.43 -3.10 -5.50
N LYS A 221 -4.28 -3.78 -5.46
CA LYS A 221 -2.96 -3.14 -5.53
C LYS A 221 -2.32 -3.22 -6.90
N LEU A 222 -2.23 -4.41 -7.49
CA LEU A 222 -1.46 -4.61 -8.73
C LEU A 222 -2.32 -4.34 -9.97
N ASP A 223 -3.47 -5.00 -10.09
CA ASP A 223 -4.30 -4.85 -11.29
C ASP A 223 -4.84 -3.43 -11.42
N ALA A 224 -5.26 -2.81 -10.29
CA ALA A 224 -5.67 -1.41 -10.28
C ALA A 224 -4.52 -0.47 -10.67
N THR A 225 -3.29 -0.70 -10.17
CA THR A 225 -2.12 0.11 -10.55
C THR A 225 -1.82 -0.03 -12.05
N PHE A 226 -1.85 -1.25 -12.56
CA PHE A 226 -1.61 -1.52 -13.98
C PHE A 226 -2.69 -0.90 -14.88
N ALA A 227 -3.98 -1.02 -14.50
CA ALA A 227 -5.08 -0.42 -15.22
C ALA A 227 -4.96 1.11 -15.29
N LEU A 228 -4.61 1.76 -14.17
CA LEU A 228 -4.38 3.19 -14.09
C LEU A 228 -3.23 3.65 -14.97
N LEU A 229 -2.07 3.01 -14.87
CA LEU A 229 -0.89 3.32 -15.70
C LEU A 229 -1.20 3.23 -17.20
N ASN A 230 -1.98 2.24 -17.61
CA ASN A 230 -2.39 2.10 -19.00
C ASN A 230 -3.42 3.16 -19.43
N ALA A 231 -4.43 3.41 -18.59
CA ALA A 231 -5.52 4.33 -18.92
C ALA A 231 -5.09 5.80 -18.93
N THR A 232 -3.98 6.14 -18.24
CA THR A 232 -3.44 7.52 -18.18
C THR A 232 -2.28 7.79 -19.13
N ARG A 233 -1.97 6.88 -20.05
CA ARG A 233 -0.93 7.10 -21.08
C ARG A 233 -1.22 8.29 -22.00
N VAL A 234 -2.48 8.70 -22.10
CA VAL A 234 -2.92 9.84 -22.93
C VAL A 234 -2.83 11.17 -22.20
N ASP A 235 -2.58 11.15 -20.89
CA ASP A 235 -2.52 12.34 -20.05
C ASP A 235 -1.08 12.87 -19.92
N PRO A 236 -0.90 14.16 -19.68
CA PRO A 236 0.39 14.75 -19.31
C PRO A 236 0.69 14.46 -17.83
N LEU A 237 0.61 13.18 -17.45
CA LEU A 237 0.77 12.74 -16.07
C LEU A 237 2.17 13.13 -15.54
N LYS A 238 2.21 13.86 -14.43
CA LYS A 238 3.46 14.29 -13.77
C LYS A 238 3.75 13.48 -12.51
N TYR A 239 2.70 12.98 -11.83
CA TYR A 239 2.82 12.33 -10.55
C TYR A 239 2.03 11.03 -10.50
N PHE A 240 2.65 9.96 -10.04
CA PHE A 240 1.97 8.72 -9.69
C PHE A 240 2.51 8.19 -8.35
N ILE A 241 1.70 8.26 -7.31
CA ILE A 241 2.05 7.84 -5.95
C ILE A 241 1.34 6.52 -5.67
N ALA A 242 2.10 5.47 -5.41
CA ALA A 242 1.58 4.18 -5.00
C ALA A 242 1.78 3.97 -3.49
N SER A 243 0.67 3.81 -2.76
CA SER A 243 0.70 3.56 -1.32
C SER A 243 0.95 2.08 -1.03
N GLY A 244 2.21 1.73 -0.87
CA GLY A 244 2.66 0.44 -0.34
C GLY A 244 2.56 0.36 1.18
N SER A 245 3.40 -0.46 1.76
CA SER A 245 3.48 -0.67 3.21
C SER A 245 4.88 -1.14 3.58
N ILE A 246 5.34 -0.80 4.77
CA ILE A 246 6.57 -1.37 5.35
C ILE A 246 6.54 -2.90 5.38
N ALA A 247 5.35 -3.51 5.41
CA ALA A 247 5.19 -4.96 5.26
C ALA A 247 5.78 -5.47 3.94
N GLY A 248 5.79 -4.64 2.88
CA GLY A 248 6.39 -4.97 1.59
C GLY A 248 7.93 -5.05 1.63
N CYS A 249 8.58 -4.30 2.54
CA CYS A 249 10.02 -4.34 2.73
C CYS A 249 10.46 -5.44 3.70
N PHE A 250 9.74 -5.56 4.83
CA PHE A 250 10.20 -6.37 5.97
C PHE A 250 9.38 -7.63 6.21
N GLY A 251 8.26 -7.78 5.50
CA GLY A 251 7.27 -8.81 5.76
C GLY A 251 6.63 -8.66 7.14
N THR A 252 5.50 -9.30 7.34
CA THR A 252 4.85 -9.40 8.65
C THR A 252 4.09 -10.71 8.77
N ASN A 253 4.01 -11.26 9.97
CA ASN A 253 3.29 -12.51 10.21
C ASN A 253 1.81 -12.39 9.86
N GLY A 254 1.30 -13.33 9.07
CA GLY A 254 -0.09 -13.40 8.66
C GLY A 254 -0.51 -12.44 7.54
N ASN A 255 0.45 -11.79 6.86
CA ASN A 255 0.18 -10.83 5.80
C ASN A 255 1.03 -11.06 4.54
N ALA A 256 1.32 -12.31 4.21
CA ALA A 256 2.22 -12.65 3.09
C ALA A 256 1.73 -12.10 1.75
N ASP A 257 0.42 -12.19 1.46
CA ASP A 257 -0.22 -11.65 0.26
C ASP A 257 -0.15 -10.11 0.20
N TYR A 258 -0.41 -9.45 1.32
CA TYR A 258 -0.36 -7.99 1.41
C TYR A 258 1.08 -7.48 1.31
N ALA A 259 2.03 -8.18 1.92
CA ALA A 259 3.46 -7.89 1.83
C ALA A 259 3.94 -8.02 0.37
N MET A 260 3.63 -9.14 -0.28
CA MET A 260 3.93 -9.39 -1.69
C MET A 260 3.34 -8.29 -2.59
N ALA A 261 2.04 -8.04 -2.49
CA ALA A 261 1.38 -7.05 -3.34
C ALA A 261 1.90 -5.62 -3.10
N SER A 262 2.26 -5.27 -1.85
CA SER A 262 2.85 -3.97 -1.53
C SER A 262 4.26 -3.82 -2.09
N SER A 263 5.10 -4.86 -1.99
CA SER A 263 6.45 -4.89 -2.57
C SER A 263 6.39 -4.78 -4.09
N MET A 264 5.57 -5.60 -4.75
CA MET A 264 5.41 -5.58 -6.21
C MET A 264 4.88 -4.24 -6.71
N GLN A 265 3.90 -3.64 -6.03
CA GLN A 265 3.36 -2.33 -6.39
C GLN A 265 4.43 -1.24 -6.37
N CYS A 266 5.28 -1.21 -5.33
CA CYS A 266 6.38 -0.26 -5.25
C CYS A 266 7.47 -0.56 -6.30
N GLY A 267 7.75 -1.83 -6.58
CA GLY A 267 8.62 -2.26 -7.68
C GLY A 267 8.12 -1.81 -9.05
N MET A 268 6.80 -1.85 -9.29
CA MET A 268 6.21 -1.29 -10.51
C MET A 268 6.51 0.20 -10.66
N MET A 269 6.52 0.97 -9.57
CA MET A 269 6.86 2.40 -9.60
C MET A 269 8.32 2.62 -10.02
N ALA A 270 9.24 1.82 -9.50
CA ALA A 270 10.64 1.89 -9.88
C ALA A 270 10.85 1.55 -11.38
N TYR A 271 10.22 0.48 -11.85
CA TYR A 271 10.24 0.12 -13.27
C TYR A 271 9.66 1.23 -14.15
N TRP A 272 8.48 1.76 -13.77
CA TRP A 272 7.81 2.81 -14.55
C TRP A 272 8.62 4.11 -14.58
N ARG A 273 9.28 4.48 -13.47
CA ARG A 273 10.21 5.60 -13.40
C ARG A 273 11.37 5.45 -14.38
N ALA A 274 11.95 4.26 -14.47
CA ALA A 274 13.08 4.00 -15.36
C ALA A 274 12.73 4.19 -16.84
N ILE A 275 11.51 3.83 -17.26
CA ILE A 275 11.06 3.95 -18.66
C ILE A 275 10.36 5.28 -18.95
N HIS A 276 9.91 6.02 -17.93
CA HIS A 276 9.27 7.32 -18.03
C HIS A 276 9.93 8.34 -17.08
N PRO A 277 11.17 8.80 -17.36
CA PRO A 277 11.97 9.59 -16.42
C PRO A 277 11.37 10.98 -16.09
N ARG A 278 10.44 11.47 -16.91
CA ARG A 278 9.72 12.74 -16.66
C ARG A 278 8.54 12.60 -15.72
N LEU A 279 8.04 11.37 -15.53
CA LEU A 279 6.94 11.08 -14.63
C LEU A 279 7.49 10.80 -13.23
N ARG A 280 7.11 11.57 -12.25
CA ARG A 280 7.43 11.30 -10.85
C ARG A 280 6.58 10.15 -10.35
N THR A 281 7.07 8.93 -10.49
CA THR A 281 6.48 7.76 -9.85
C THR A 281 7.20 7.48 -8.54
N VAL A 282 6.45 7.23 -7.48
CA VAL A 282 7.00 6.84 -6.19
C VAL A 282 6.14 5.76 -5.53
N GLY A 283 6.77 4.66 -5.17
CA GLY A 283 6.22 3.62 -4.31
C GLY A 283 6.58 3.92 -2.86
N VAL A 284 5.59 4.26 -2.06
CA VAL A 284 5.81 4.62 -0.66
C VAL A 284 5.50 3.44 0.23
N HIS A 285 6.50 2.95 0.94
CA HIS A 285 6.32 1.93 1.97
C HIS A 285 5.95 2.61 3.30
N TRP A 286 4.63 2.89 3.44
CA TRP A 286 4.11 3.60 4.60
C TRP A 286 4.26 2.80 5.89
N HIS A 287 4.72 3.49 6.90
CA HIS A 287 4.54 3.12 8.30
C HIS A 287 3.04 3.18 8.67
N PRO A 288 2.55 2.40 9.65
CA PRO A 288 1.19 2.58 10.15
C PRO A 288 0.97 3.99 10.70
N TRP A 289 -0.07 4.65 10.20
CA TRP A 289 -0.43 5.99 10.66
C TRP A 289 -1.28 5.92 11.91
N ASP A 290 -1.12 6.90 12.80
CA ASP A 290 -2.02 7.11 13.92
C ASP A 290 -3.35 7.71 13.45
N GLU A 291 -4.41 7.52 14.20
CA GLU A 291 -5.80 8.01 13.97
C GLU A 291 -6.48 7.43 12.72
N VAL A 292 -5.75 7.08 11.67
CA VAL A 292 -6.33 6.70 10.38
C VAL A 292 -5.74 5.41 9.79
N GLY A 293 -6.48 4.79 8.90
CA GLY A 293 -6.01 3.62 8.15
C GLY A 293 -6.48 2.28 8.72
N MET A 294 -6.03 1.20 8.06
CA MET A 294 -6.51 -0.16 8.36
C MET A 294 -6.10 -0.65 9.75
N MET A 295 -4.95 -0.20 10.26
CA MET A 295 -4.46 -0.58 11.59
C MET A 295 -5.27 0.07 12.72
N MET A 296 -5.99 1.16 12.45
CA MET A 296 -6.81 1.85 13.45
C MET A 296 -8.22 1.27 13.60
N ARG A 297 -8.60 0.31 12.77
CA ARG A 297 -9.89 -0.38 12.87
C ARG A 297 -9.95 -1.29 14.11
N ALA A 298 -11.16 -1.48 14.63
CA ALA A 298 -11.39 -2.35 15.79
C ALA A 298 -10.86 -3.79 15.57
N SER A 299 -10.97 -4.32 14.35
CA SER A 299 -10.41 -5.63 13.97
C SER A 299 -8.89 -5.74 14.09
N SER A 300 -8.18 -4.62 14.08
CA SER A 300 -6.72 -4.56 14.19
C SER A 300 -6.22 -4.23 15.60
N PHE A 301 -7.12 -3.97 16.55
CA PHE A 301 -6.77 -3.53 17.90
C PHE A 301 -5.83 -4.50 18.63
N ALA A 302 -6.17 -5.78 18.66
CA ALA A 302 -5.34 -6.80 19.29
C ALA A 302 -3.95 -6.88 18.64
N SER A 303 -3.87 -6.76 17.32
CA SER A 303 -2.61 -6.76 16.59
C SER A 303 -1.72 -5.59 16.97
N ARG A 304 -2.29 -4.38 17.11
CA ARG A 304 -1.54 -3.19 17.56
C ARG A 304 -0.94 -3.37 18.95
N GLN A 305 -1.73 -3.90 19.89
CA GLN A 305 -1.29 -4.13 21.26
C GLN A 305 -0.15 -5.15 21.33
N ILE A 306 -0.23 -6.23 20.55
CA ILE A 306 0.80 -7.27 20.51
C ILE A 306 2.08 -6.76 19.86
N MET A 307 1.98 -6.04 18.76
CA MET A 307 3.14 -5.61 17.98
C MET A 307 3.88 -4.43 18.59
N LYS A 308 3.23 -3.66 19.48
CA LYS A 308 3.78 -2.41 20.07
C LYS A 308 4.44 -1.52 19.01
N LEU A 309 3.86 -1.50 17.81
CA LEU A 309 4.39 -0.69 16.71
C LEU A 309 4.28 0.79 17.06
N PRO A 310 5.35 1.55 16.93
CA PRO A 310 5.25 3.00 16.93
C PRO A 310 4.34 3.41 15.76
N LEU A 311 3.58 4.47 15.91
CA LEU A 311 2.67 4.98 14.87
C LEU A 311 3.19 6.32 14.36
N MET A 312 3.11 6.53 13.06
CA MET A 312 3.43 7.82 12.45
C MET A 312 2.23 8.77 12.61
N SER A 313 2.47 10.00 13.04
CA SER A 313 1.41 10.99 13.08
C SER A 313 0.90 11.33 11.68
N VAL A 314 -0.36 11.78 11.59
CA VAL A 314 -0.94 12.23 10.30
C VAL A 314 -0.09 13.34 9.70
N ASP A 315 0.34 14.32 10.51
CA ASP A 315 1.13 15.46 10.05
C ASP A 315 2.49 15.05 9.51
N GLN A 316 3.18 14.11 10.16
CA GLN A 316 4.43 13.54 9.64
C GLN A 316 4.24 12.86 8.29
N GLY A 317 3.19 12.04 8.16
CA GLY A 317 2.90 11.37 6.89
C GLY A 317 2.58 12.34 5.76
N LEU A 318 1.85 13.41 6.04
CA LEU A 318 1.54 14.46 5.06
C LEU A 318 2.77 15.28 4.70
N PHE A 319 3.61 15.62 5.67
CA PHE A 319 4.90 16.27 5.44
C PHE A 319 5.79 15.46 4.48
N HIS A 320 5.97 14.17 4.74
CA HIS A 320 6.76 13.31 3.88
C HIS A 320 6.19 13.21 2.46
N LEU A 321 4.86 13.12 2.33
CA LEU A 321 4.21 13.14 1.01
C LEU A 321 4.52 14.44 0.25
N GLU A 322 4.44 15.59 0.91
CA GLU A 322 4.75 16.90 0.29
C GLU A 322 6.21 16.97 -0.15
N GLN A 323 7.15 16.50 0.67
CA GLN A 323 8.56 16.44 0.32
C GLN A 323 8.81 15.61 -0.94
N GLU A 324 8.17 14.43 -1.06
CA GLU A 324 8.28 13.60 -2.25
C GLU A 324 7.81 14.29 -3.54
N LEU A 325 6.87 15.20 -3.43
CA LEU A 325 6.33 15.94 -4.57
C LEU A 325 7.13 17.21 -4.92
N THR A 326 7.86 17.79 -3.96
CA THR A 326 8.47 19.12 -4.10
C THR A 326 10.00 19.12 -4.01
N ALA A 327 10.63 18.11 -3.41
CA ALA A 327 12.08 18.09 -3.21
C ALA A 327 12.88 17.57 -4.43
N GLY A 328 12.21 17.07 -5.47
CA GLY A 328 12.90 16.56 -6.66
C GLY A 328 13.75 15.33 -6.42
N LEU A 329 13.42 14.54 -5.39
CA LEU A 329 14.18 13.37 -4.96
C LEU A 329 14.26 12.31 -6.08
N PRO A 330 15.42 11.62 -6.25
CA PRO A 330 15.62 10.69 -7.36
C PRO A 330 14.92 9.35 -7.16
N ASP A 331 14.63 8.96 -5.92
CA ASP A 331 14.20 7.63 -5.59
C ASP A 331 12.76 7.34 -6.04
N ALA A 332 12.56 6.14 -6.56
CA ALA A 332 11.26 5.64 -6.98
C ALA A 332 10.59 4.75 -5.94
N GLN A 333 11.32 4.37 -4.89
CA GLN A 333 10.81 3.66 -3.73
C GLN A 333 11.36 4.31 -2.46
N VAL A 334 10.47 4.63 -1.53
CA VAL A 334 10.82 5.26 -0.27
C VAL A 334 10.14 4.57 0.90
N VAL A 335 10.84 4.52 2.02
CA VAL A 335 10.32 4.01 3.30
C VAL A 335 10.29 5.17 4.27
N PHE A 336 9.10 5.60 4.68
CA PHE A 336 9.00 6.63 5.71
C PHE A 336 8.99 5.99 7.09
N THR A 337 9.95 6.36 7.90
CA THR A 337 10.12 5.88 9.26
C THR A 337 10.64 7.00 10.14
N ASP A 338 10.34 6.93 11.42
CA ASP A 338 11.03 7.71 12.42
C ASP A 338 12.09 6.87 13.15
N GLY A 339 12.94 7.50 13.94
CA GLY A 339 13.98 6.80 14.69
C GLY A 339 13.45 5.77 15.69
N SER A 340 12.17 5.81 16.08
CA SER A 340 11.55 4.81 16.96
C SER A 340 11.31 3.51 16.21
N TYR A 341 10.93 3.61 14.94
CA TYR A 341 10.70 2.46 14.09
C TYR A 341 12.01 1.75 13.75
N GLN A 342 13.09 2.50 13.50
CA GLN A 342 14.41 1.91 13.27
C GLN A 342 14.84 1.08 14.48
N ARG A 343 14.70 1.60 15.70
CA ARG A 343 14.99 0.84 16.93
C ARG A 343 14.13 -0.42 17.07
N TRP A 344 12.87 -0.35 16.66
CA TRP A 344 11.99 -1.53 16.66
C TRP A 344 12.43 -2.57 15.63
N LEU A 345 12.80 -2.17 14.41
CA LEU A 345 13.38 -3.06 13.40
C LEU A 345 14.66 -3.72 13.92
N ASP A 346 15.57 -2.94 14.47
CA ASP A 346 16.82 -3.45 15.02
C ASP A 346 16.57 -4.50 16.11
N SER A 347 15.56 -4.29 16.95
CA SER A 347 15.16 -5.25 17.96
C SER A 347 14.59 -6.55 17.38
N LEU A 348 13.84 -6.48 16.29
CA LEU A 348 13.32 -7.66 15.58
C LEU A 348 14.45 -8.48 14.94
N PHE A 349 15.42 -7.81 14.31
CA PHE A 349 16.56 -8.47 13.70
C PHE A 349 17.52 -9.05 14.74
N ALA A 350 17.69 -8.38 15.89
CA ALA A 350 18.46 -8.94 17.01
C ALA A 350 17.80 -10.19 17.59
N ALA A 351 16.49 -10.19 17.77
CA ALA A 351 15.73 -11.34 18.27
C ALA A 351 15.78 -12.55 17.32
N THR A 352 15.79 -12.32 16.01
CA THR A 352 15.92 -13.41 15.02
C THR A 352 17.31 -14.01 14.97
N LYS A 353 18.38 -13.25 15.26
CA LYS A 353 19.75 -13.78 15.37
C LYS A 353 19.92 -14.74 16.57
N HIS A 354 19.22 -14.50 17.68
CA HIS A 354 19.28 -15.39 18.85
C HIS A 354 18.52 -16.72 18.65
N ILE A 355 17.51 -16.77 17.81
CA ILE A 355 16.77 -18.02 17.52
C ILE A 355 17.61 -18.97 16.64
N GLY A 356 18.52 -18.44 15.81
CA GLY A 356 19.43 -19.25 14.97
C GLY A 356 20.66 -19.83 15.70
N SER A 357 20.98 -19.34 16.91
CA SER A 357 22.17 -19.79 17.65
C SER A 357 21.93 -20.96 18.62
N GLU A 358 20.69 -21.42 18.80
CA GLU A 358 20.34 -22.57 19.66
C GLU A 358 20.11 -23.89 18.89
N VAL A 359 20.34 -23.92 17.58
CA VAL A 359 20.31 -25.18 16.83
C VAL A 359 21.71 -25.80 16.89
N ASP A 360 21.85 -26.84 17.70
CA ASP A 360 23.05 -27.69 17.82
C ASP A 360 23.44 -28.22 16.42
N PRO A 361 24.63 -27.89 15.88
CA PRO A 361 25.07 -28.37 14.56
C PRO A 361 25.25 -29.90 14.47
N ALA A 362 25.09 -30.63 15.57
CA ALA A 362 25.27 -32.07 15.61
C ALA A 362 24.07 -32.89 15.09
N THR A 363 22.92 -32.26 14.77
CA THR A 363 21.72 -32.98 14.34
C THR A 363 21.39 -32.86 12.84
N THR A 364 22.19 -32.19 12.04
CA THR A 364 22.02 -32.15 10.59
C THR A 364 23.00 -33.09 9.90
N SER A 365 22.65 -34.37 9.78
CA SER A 365 23.29 -35.28 8.83
C SER A 365 22.90 -34.87 7.41
N ARG A 366 23.87 -34.37 6.64
CA ARG A 366 23.75 -34.16 5.19
C ARG A 366 23.43 -35.49 4.50
N PRO A 367 22.50 -35.57 3.58
CA PRO A 367 22.41 -36.71 2.69
C PRO A 367 23.63 -36.72 1.77
N GLU A 368 24.35 -37.83 1.73
CA GLU A 368 25.61 -38.00 1.01
C GLU A 368 25.51 -38.07 -0.52
N SER A 369 24.31 -38.09 -1.11
CA SER A 369 24.17 -38.01 -2.58
C SER A 369 22.78 -37.59 -3.04
N LEU A 370 22.72 -36.77 -4.08
CA LEU A 370 21.50 -36.34 -4.82
C LEU A 370 20.94 -37.42 -5.75
N SER A 371 21.42 -38.67 -5.69
CA SER A 371 21.03 -39.75 -6.59
C SER A 371 19.84 -40.62 -6.12
N GLU A 372 19.25 -40.32 -4.96
CA GLU A 372 18.13 -41.09 -4.40
C GLU A 372 16.78 -40.35 -4.41
N VAL A 373 16.66 -39.24 -5.13
CA VAL A 373 15.38 -38.53 -5.28
C VAL A 373 15.04 -38.44 -6.75
N TYR A 374 14.62 -39.55 -7.35
CA TYR A 374 13.75 -39.63 -8.51
C TYR A 374 12.81 -40.84 -8.36
#